data_5d5b2434ae7510b31947a47b6cb65763
#
_entry.id   5d5b2434ae7510b31947a47b6cb65763
#
_cell.length_a   1.000
_cell.length_b   1.000
_cell.length_c   1.000
_cell.angle_alpha   90.00
_cell.angle_beta   90.00
_cell.angle_gamma   90.00
#
_symmetry.space_group_name_H-M   'P 1'
#
loop_
_entity.id
_entity.type
_entity.pdbx_description
1 polymer ?
#
loop_
_entity_poly.entity_id
_entity_poly.type
_entity_poly.pdbx_seq_one_letter_code
_entity_poly.pdbx_strand_id
1 'polypeptide(L)'
;MERNKGKIITVTSTKGGVGKTITTLNLAGVFSNLKKKVLVIDFDLYGGAVATYLNSKNDKTIFNLITDLSNNKYKNIDDYIYNHNEYISILSAPKDPRFANKMDSKYIPIILNNVVYKYDVILIDTTHILNEINIYTLDMSDIILYLFTNDSFDLKNTKSFLTILKDAGFNN
;
A
#
# COMPACT_ATOMS: atom_id res chain seq x y z
N MET A 1 -27.33 5.63 -2.03
CA MET A 1 -26.61 4.99 -3.15
C MET A 1 -25.48 4.21 -2.54
N GLU A 2 -25.49 2.89 -2.70
CA GLU A 2 -24.32 2.07 -2.33
C GLU A 2 -23.15 2.48 -3.22
N ARG A 3 -22.03 2.81 -2.60
CA ARG A 3 -20.81 3.18 -3.32
C ARG A 3 -20.20 1.90 -3.89
N ASN A 4 -19.83 1.91 -5.16
CA ASN A 4 -19.12 0.79 -5.77
C ASN A 4 -17.80 0.52 -5.01
N LYS A 5 -17.42 -0.75 -4.92
CA LYS A 5 -16.15 -1.16 -4.36
C LYS A 5 -15.00 -0.52 -5.16
N GLY A 6 -14.12 0.19 -4.48
CA GLY A 6 -12.90 0.76 -5.07
C GLY A 6 -11.93 -0.32 -5.51
N LYS A 7 -11.03 0.03 -6.43
CA LYS A 7 -10.00 -0.87 -6.95
C LYS A 7 -8.72 -0.78 -6.13
N ILE A 8 -8.22 -1.92 -5.71
CA ILE A 8 -6.93 -2.04 -5.01
C ILE A 8 -5.84 -2.34 -6.04
N ILE A 9 -4.86 -1.45 -6.14
CA ILE A 9 -3.72 -1.55 -7.06
C ILE A 9 -2.45 -1.55 -6.22
N THR A 10 -1.72 -2.65 -6.24
CA THR A 10 -0.46 -2.78 -5.50
C THR A 10 0.73 -2.63 -6.42
N VAL A 11 1.64 -1.71 -6.07
CA VAL A 11 2.91 -1.50 -6.78
C VAL A 11 4.01 -2.24 -6.03
N THR A 12 4.64 -3.20 -6.69
CA THR A 12 5.64 -4.08 -6.08
C THR A 12 6.84 -4.35 -6.98
N SER A 13 7.91 -4.90 -6.42
CA SER A 13 9.12 -5.33 -7.11
C SER A 13 9.95 -6.21 -6.20
N THR A 14 10.86 -7.01 -6.74
CA THR A 14 11.88 -7.75 -5.99
C THR A 14 13.18 -6.97 -5.79
N LYS A 15 13.29 -5.77 -6.36
CA LYS A 15 14.49 -4.92 -6.27
C LYS A 15 14.15 -3.57 -5.66
N GLY A 16 15.00 -3.10 -4.76
CA GLY A 16 14.93 -1.74 -4.22
C GLY A 16 15.31 -0.69 -5.26
N GLY A 17 14.77 0.53 -5.15
CA GLY A 17 15.17 1.66 -6.00
C GLY A 17 14.65 1.65 -7.43
N VAL A 18 13.74 0.75 -7.82
CA VAL A 18 13.17 0.68 -9.18
C VAL A 18 12.07 1.72 -9.45
N GLY A 19 11.72 2.52 -8.46
CA GLY A 19 10.74 3.60 -8.63
C GLY A 19 9.32 3.28 -8.16
N LYS A 20 9.10 2.30 -7.27
CA LYS A 20 7.75 1.97 -6.75
C LYS A 20 7.00 3.17 -6.22
N THR A 21 7.56 3.85 -5.22
CA THR A 21 6.93 5.02 -4.59
C THR A 21 6.61 6.12 -5.60
N ILE A 22 7.55 6.45 -6.48
CA ILE A 22 7.32 7.48 -7.52
C ILE A 22 6.21 7.05 -8.47
N THR A 23 6.16 5.79 -8.87
CA THR A 23 5.09 5.25 -9.73
C THR A 23 3.74 5.33 -9.02
N THR A 24 3.68 4.93 -7.75
CA THR A 24 2.47 5.01 -6.91
C THR A 24 1.96 6.44 -6.83
N LEU A 25 2.84 7.40 -6.56
CA LEU A 25 2.46 8.82 -6.45
C LEU A 25 2.04 9.44 -7.78
N ASN A 26 2.68 9.08 -8.88
CA ASN A 26 2.28 9.53 -10.21
C ASN A 26 0.90 8.96 -10.60
N LEU A 27 0.62 7.69 -10.29
CA LEU A 27 -0.71 7.11 -10.48
C LEU A 27 -1.75 7.84 -9.63
N ALA A 28 -1.44 8.18 -8.37
CA ALA A 28 -2.34 8.96 -7.53
C ALA A 28 -2.67 10.30 -8.18
N GLY A 29 -1.67 11.00 -8.75
CA GLY A 29 -1.86 12.23 -9.49
C GLY A 29 -2.75 12.05 -10.73
N VAL A 30 -2.53 11.00 -11.52
CA VAL A 30 -3.35 10.69 -12.70
C VAL A 30 -4.81 10.45 -12.31
N PHE A 31 -5.08 9.61 -11.31
CA PHE A 31 -6.44 9.36 -10.85
C PHE A 31 -7.09 10.59 -10.24
N SER A 32 -6.33 11.41 -9.52
CA SER A 32 -6.80 12.70 -8.98
C SER A 32 -7.24 13.66 -10.10
N ASN A 33 -6.49 13.73 -11.20
CA ASN A 33 -6.87 14.52 -12.38
C ASN A 33 -8.16 14.01 -13.04
N LEU A 34 -8.43 12.71 -12.92
CA LEU A 34 -9.69 12.08 -13.33
C LEU A 34 -10.81 12.23 -12.26
N LYS A 35 -10.58 13.04 -11.23
CA LYS A 35 -11.51 13.30 -10.11
C LYS A 35 -11.93 12.03 -9.35
N LYS A 36 -11.02 11.05 -9.29
CA LYS A 36 -11.20 9.85 -8.47
C LYS A 36 -10.67 10.09 -7.08
N LYS A 37 -11.40 9.64 -6.06
CA LYS A 37 -10.91 9.63 -4.67
C LYS A 37 -9.90 8.50 -4.51
N VAL A 38 -8.67 8.86 -4.20
CA VAL A 38 -7.52 7.96 -4.09
C VAL A 38 -7.04 7.90 -2.65
N LEU A 39 -6.84 6.69 -2.13
CA LEU A 39 -6.06 6.47 -0.91
C LEU A 39 -4.72 5.87 -1.29
N VAL A 40 -3.64 6.50 -0.87
CA VAL A 40 -2.29 5.92 -0.95
C VAL A 40 -1.95 5.32 0.41
N ILE A 41 -1.66 4.02 0.44
CA ILE A 41 -1.19 3.30 1.63
C ILE A 41 0.28 2.98 1.46
N ASP A 42 1.10 3.39 2.42
CA ASP A 42 2.54 3.14 2.42
C ASP A 42 2.85 1.91 3.28
N PHE A 43 3.09 0.78 2.62
CA PHE A 43 3.56 -0.46 3.23
C PHE A 43 5.07 -0.69 3.08
N ASP A 44 5.83 0.29 2.59
CA ASP A 44 7.28 0.28 2.79
C ASP A 44 7.61 0.72 4.23
N LEU A 45 7.38 -0.18 5.16
CA LEU A 45 7.42 0.08 6.60
C LEU A 45 8.80 0.45 7.14
N TYR A 46 9.86 0.18 6.38
CA TYR A 46 11.24 0.45 6.75
C TYR A 46 11.78 1.75 6.13
N GLY A 47 11.32 2.08 4.94
CA GLY A 47 11.81 3.22 4.18
C GLY A 47 10.71 4.18 3.73
N GLY A 48 9.52 4.09 4.30
CA GLY A 48 8.31 4.80 3.89
C GLY A 48 8.52 6.26 3.51
N ALA A 49 8.32 6.58 2.25
CA ALA A 49 8.63 7.87 1.68
C ALA A 49 7.39 8.68 1.26
N VAL A 50 6.21 8.04 1.16
CA VAL A 50 4.96 8.69 0.70
C VAL A 50 4.65 9.94 1.52
N ALA A 51 4.74 9.83 2.86
CA ALA A 51 4.49 10.95 3.76
C ALA A 51 5.44 12.14 3.51
N THR A 52 6.69 11.85 3.22
CA THR A 52 7.71 12.87 2.93
C THR A 52 7.44 13.55 1.59
N TYR A 53 7.20 12.79 0.52
CA TYR A 53 6.91 13.33 -0.80
C TYR A 53 5.65 14.20 -0.83
N LEU A 54 4.62 13.83 -0.08
CA LEU A 54 3.36 14.56 -0.03
C LEU A 54 3.26 15.52 1.17
N ASN A 55 4.36 15.75 1.89
CA ASN A 55 4.45 16.66 3.05
C ASN A 55 3.31 16.41 4.06
N SER A 56 3.06 15.14 4.39
CA SER A 56 2.02 14.76 5.33
C SER A 56 2.34 15.24 6.74
N LYS A 57 1.37 15.90 7.35
CA LYS A 57 1.48 16.43 8.72
C LYS A 57 0.82 15.51 9.75
N ASN A 58 0.29 14.35 9.34
CA ASN A 58 -0.36 13.44 10.28
C ASN A 58 0.67 12.77 11.20
N ASP A 59 0.40 12.76 12.50
CA ASP A 59 1.22 12.06 13.48
C ASP A 59 0.80 10.60 13.66
N LYS A 60 -0.43 10.25 13.29
CA LYS A 60 -0.92 8.88 13.30
C LYS A 60 -0.58 8.17 11.99
N THR A 61 -0.08 6.97 12.11
CA THR A 61 0.40 6.12 11.02
C THR A 61 -0.33 4.79 11.04
N ILE A 62 -0.04 3.93 10.08
CA ILE A 62 -0.57 2.56 10.06
C ILE A 62 -0.18 1.76 11.31
N PHE A 63 0.97 2.04 11.92
CA PHE A 63 1.36 1.41 13.18
C PHE A 63 0.39 1.77 14.32
N ASN A 64 0.00 3.05 14.42
CA ASN A 64 -0.98 3.49 15.40
C ASN A 64 -2.34 2.81 15.17
N LEU A 65 -2.77 2.73 13.91
CA LEU A 65 -4.00 2.06 13.51
C LEU A 65 -4.01 0.59 13.94
N ILE A 66 -2.96 -0.18 13.60
CA ILE A 66 -2.85 -1.59 13.98
C ILE A 66 -2.77 -1.76 15.49
N THR A 67 -2.03 -0.88 16.18
CA THR A 67 -1.94 -0.89 17.65
C THR A 67 -3.30 -0.66 18.29
N ASP A 68 -4.08 0.29 17.80
CA ASP A 68 -5.40 0.59 18.35
C ASP A 68 -6.41 -0.51 18.00
N LEU A 69 -6.31 -1.14 16.84
CA LEU A 69 -7.08 -2.34 16.49
C LEU A 69 -6.77 -3.50 17.45
N SER A 70 -5.50 -3.76 17.72
CA SER A 70 -5.06 -4.86 18.60
C SER A 70 -5.48 -4.65 20.06
N ASN A 71 -5.59 -3.41 20.49
CA ASN A 71 -5.96 -3.03 21.86
C ASN A 71 -7.45 -2.70 22.03
N ASN A 72 -8.30 -2.95 21.01
CA ASN A 72 -9.73 -2.60 21.00
C ASN A 72 -9.99 -1.09 21.27
N LYS A 73 -9.07 -0.23 20.85
CA LYS A 73 -9.15 1.24 20.96
C LYS A 73 -9.52 1.92 19.64
N TYR A 74 -9.59 1.15 18.57
CA TYR A 74 -9.96 1.64 17.26
C TYR A 74 -11.38 2.24 17.26
N LYS A 75 -11.54 3.41 16.66
CA LYS A 75 -12.84 4.08 16.52
C LYS A 75 -13.19 4.30 15.05
N ASN A 76 -12.36 5.01 14.31
CA ASN A 76 -12.59 5.33 12.91
C ASN A 76 -11.26 5.32 12.14
N ILE A 77 -11.26 4.77 10.93
CA ILE A 77 -10.07 4.75 10.06
C ILE A 77 -9.63 6.16 9.66
N ASP A 78 -10.56 7.10 9.56
CA ASP A 78 -10.28 8.48 9.16
C ASP A 78 -9.37 9.22 10.16
N ASP A 79 -9.29 8.76 11.42
CA ASP A 79 -8.39 9.31 12.44
C ASP A 79 -6.90 9.11 12.10
N TYR A 80 -6.59 8.17 11.18
CA TYR A 80 -5.22 7.79 10.79
C TYR A 80 -4.88 8.23 9.37
N ILE A 81 -5.85 8.78 8.63
CA ILE A 81 -5.71 9.19 7.25
C ILE A 81 -5.46 10.69 7.18
N TYR A 82 -4.43 11.08 6.44
CA TYR A 82 -4.14 12.47 6.09
C TYR A 82 -4.73 12.80 4.72
N ASN A 83 -5.57 13.83 4.66
CA ASN A 83 -6.09 14.34 3.39
C ASN A 83 -5.08 15.35 2.82
N HIS A 84 -4.35 14.95 1.78
CA HIS A 84 -3.38 15.80 1.11
C HIS A 84 -4.10 16.89 0.29
N ASN A 85 -5.16 16.51 -0.43
CA ASN A 85 -6.03 17.41 -1.16
C ASN A 85 -7.45 16.81 -1.28
N GLU A 86 -8.30 17.41 -2.12
CA GLU A 86 -9.69 16.96 -2.32
C GLU A 86 -9.79 15.49 -2.77
N TYR A 87 -8.81 14.99 -3.52
CA TYR A 87 -8.86 13.67 -4.17
C TYR A 87 -7.83 12.68 -3.63
N ILE A 88 -6.74 13.14 -2.99
CA ILE A 88 -5.65 12.28 -2.52
C ILE A 88 -5.60 12.28 -1.00
N SER A 89 -5.70 11.10 -0.44
CA SER A 89 -5.52 10.81 1.00
C SER A 89 -4.38 9.82 1.20
N ILE A 90 -3.79 9.81 2.40
CA ILE A 90 -2.60 9.02 2.72
C ILE A 90 -2.80 8.30 4.04
N LEU A 91 -2.47 7.01 4.07
CA LEU A 91 -2.19 6.24 5.28
C LEU A 91 -0.70 5.92 5.29
N SER A 92 0.05 6.64 6.12
CA SER A 92 1.53 6.61 6.09
C SER A 92 2.12 5.40 6.82
N ALA A 93 3.31 4.99 6.37
CA ALA A 93 4.19 4.07 7.08
C ALA A 93 4.59 4.62 8.47
N PRO A 94 5.05 3.77 9.40
CA PRO A 94 5.58 4.21 10.69
C PRO A 94 6.74 5.20 10.52
N LYS A 95 6.81 6.21 11.39
CA LYS A 95 7.95 7.15 11.40
C LYS A 95 9.26 6.48 11.87
N ASP A 96 9.14 5.44 12.68
CA ASP A 96 10.28 4.67 13.20
C ASP A 96 10.24 3.24 12.62
N PRO A 97 11.26 2.84 11.83
CA PRO A 97 11.30 1.52 11.20
C PRO A 97 11.32 0.36 12.20
N ARG A 98 11.67 0.59 13.47
CA ARG A 98 11.60 -0.43 14.51
C ARG A 98 10.19 -0.93 14.79
N PHE A 99 9.18 -0.14 14.43
CA PHE A 99 7.78 -0.53 14.57
C PHE A 99 7.29 -1.48 13.47
N ALA A 100 7.98 -1.57 12.34
CA ALA A 100 7.62 -2.48 11.25
C ALA A 100 7.44 -3.93 11.72
N ASN A 101 8.37 -4.42 12.53
CA ASN A 101 8.34 -5.80 13.06
C ASN A 101 7.31 -6.04 14.17
N LYS A 102 6.62 -4.99 14.63
CA LYS A 102 5.57 -5.08 15.67
C LYS A 102 4.17 -5.08 15.09
N MET A 103 4.07 -5.01 13.77
CA MET A 103 2.79 -4.96 13.08
C MET A 103 2.31 -6.37 12.73
N ASP A 104 1.14 -6.74 13.25
CA ASP A 104 0.52 -8.03 12.96
C ASP A 104 -0.22 -7.96 11.62
N SER A 105 0.23 -8.77 10.66
CA SER A 105 -0.26 -8.82 9.29
C SER A 105 -1.75 -9.17 9.17
N LYS A 106 -2.34 -9.87 10.16
CA LYS A 106 -3.78 -10.24 10.17
C LYS A 106 -4.71 -9.03 10.12
N TYR A 107 -4.23 -7.81 10.47
CA TYR A 107 -5.04 -6.59 10.41
C TYR A 107 -5.10 -5.97 9.00
N ILE A 108 -4.26 -6.41 8.05
CA ILE A 108 -4.24 -5.87 6.68
C ILE A 108 -5.59 -6.06 5.97
N PRO A 109 -6.20 -7.26 5.97
CA PRO A 109 -7.53 -7.43 5.37
C PRO A 109 -8.60 -6.55 6.03
N ILE A 110 -8.53 -6.35 7.34
CA ILE A 110 -9.47 -5.50 8.07
C ILE A 110 -9.33 -4.05 7.60
N ILE A 111 -8.11 -3.54 7.49
CA ILE A 111 -7.83 -2.17 7.04
C ILE A 111 -8.33 -1.97 5.62
N LEU A 112 -7.97 -2.86 4.69
CA LEU A 112 -8.35 -2.75 3.28
C LEU A 112 -9.89 -2.82 3.10
N ASN A 113 -10.57 -3.70 3.82
CA ASN A 113 -12.03 -3.77 3.81
C ASN A 113 -12.71 -2.53 4.37
N ASN A 114 -12.09 -1.83 5.32
CA ASN A 114 -12.62 -0.57 5.85
C ASN A 114 -12.52 0.61 4.87
N VAL A 115 -11.55 0.60 3.95
CA VAL A 115 -11.32 1.72 3.02
C VAL A 115 -11.91 1.49 1.64
N VAL A 116 -12.12 0.25 1.22
CA VAL A 116 -12.48 -0.12 -0.15
C VAL A 116 -13.81 0.50 -0.63
N TYR A 117 -14.72 0.86 0.27
CA TYR A 117 -15.98 1.55 -0.05
C TYR A 117 -15.91 3.07 0.15
N LYS A 118 -14.77 3.60 0.63
CA LYS A 118 -14.58 5.04 0.86
C LYS A 118 -13.87 5.73 -0.31
N TYR A 119 -13.08 4.98 -1.08
CA TYR A 119 -12.23 5.47 -2.18
C TYR A 119 -12.58 4.78 -3.49
N ASP A 120 -12.31 5.45 -4.61
CA ASP A 120 -12.47 4.86 -5.94
C ASP A 120 -11.27 3.97 -6.29
N VAL A 121 -10.07 4.38 -5.81
CA VAL A 121 -8.80 3.67 -6.01
C VAL A 121 -8.01 3.66 -4.71
N ILE A 122 -7.49 2.50 -4.35
CA ILE A 122 -6.52 2.32 -3.28
C ILE A 122 -5.18 1.92 -3.92
N LEU A 123 -4.19 2.78 -3.82
CA LEU A 123 -2.83 2.54 -4.31
C LEU A 123 -1.97 2.11 -3.13
N ILE A 124 -1.28 0.99 -3.27
CA ILE A 124 -0.43 0.46 -2.20
C ILE A 124 1.02 0.46 -2.68
N ASP A 125 1.86 1.23 -1.98
CA ASP A 125 3.31 1.21 -2.14
C ASP A 125 3.92 0.16 -1.23
N THR A 126 4.72 -0.77 -1.75
CA THR A 126 5.28 -1.88 -0.99
C THR A 126 6.81 -1.83 -0.91
N THR A 127 7.38 -2.52 0.07
CA THR A 127 8.82 -2.82 0.08
C THR A 127 9.15 -3.87 -1.00
N HIS A 128 10.46 -4.08 -1.22
CA HIS A 128 10.96 -5.12 -2.12
C HIS A 128 11.07 -6.51 -1.44
N ILE A 129 10.77 -6.58 -0.15
CA ILE A 129 10.84 -7.81 0.65
C ILE A 129 9.46 -8.47 0.64
N LEU A 130 9.39 -9.73 0.25
CA LEU A 130 8.18 -10.52 0.33
C LEU A 130 7.97 -10.99 1.78
N ASN A 131 7.24 -10.20 2.55
CA ASN A 131 6.83 -10.52 3.92
C ASN A 131 5.32 -10.79 3.98
N GLU A 132 4.80 -11.19 5.14
CA GLU A 132 3.38 -11.49 5.31
C GLU A 132 2.46 -10.32 4.94
N ILE A 133 2.83 -9.09 5.29
CA ILE A 133 2.05 -7.89 4.94
C ILE A 133 1.92 -7.76 3.42
N ASN A 134 3.03 -7.93 2.69
CA ASN A 134 3.01 -7.90 1.24
C ASN A 134 2.19 -9.04 0.65
N ILE A 135 2.27 -10.26 1.21
CA ILE A 135 1.47 -11.40 0.76
C ILE A 135 -0.03 -11.10 0.90
N TYR A 136 -0.49 -10.68 2.08
CA TYR A 136 -1.90 -10.29 2.28
C TYR A 136 -2.32 -9.15 1.35
N THR A 137 -1.43 -8.19 1.12
CA THR A 137 -1.69 -7.05 0.24
C THR A 137 -1.88 -7.50 -1.21
N LEU A 138 -0.99 -8.37 -1.71
CA LEU A 138 -1.07 -8.93 -3.06
C LEU A 138 -2.34 -9.77 -3.23
N ASP A 139 -2.68 -10.61 -2.25
CA ASP A 139 -3.88 -11.47 -2.28
C ASP A 139 -5.18 -10.65 -2.37
N MET A 140 -5.22 -9.48 -1.75
CA MET A 140 -6.38 -8.60 -1.78
C MET A 140 -6.40 -7.62 -2.97
N SER A 141 -5.38 -7.62 -3.82
CA SER A 141 -5.26 -6.68 -4.93
C SER A 141 -6.13 -7.08 -6.12
N ASP A 142 -6.84 -6.10 -6.70
CA ASP A 142 -7.49 -6.26 -8.00
C ASP A 142 -6.46 -6.20 -9.15
N ILE A 143 -5.36 -5.44 -8.96
CA ILE A 143 -4.28 -5.27 -9.94
C ILE A 143 -2.94 -5.25 -9.21
N ILE A 144 -1.98 -6.02 -9.71
CA ILE A 144 -0.59 -5.99 -9.27
C ILE A 144 0.26 -5.34 -10.37
N LEU A 145 0.83 -4.17 -10.06
CA LEU A 145 1.78 -3.48 -10.93
C LEU A 145 3.21 -3.85 -10.48
N TYR A 146 3.82 -4.76 -11.23
CA TYR A 146 5.17 -5.22 -10.93
C TYR A 146 6.20 -4.42 -11.72
N LEU A 147 7.15 -3.79 -11.01
CA LEU A 147 8.24 -3.01 -11.60
C LEU A 147 9.54 -3.82 -11.60
N PHE A 148 10.27 -3.77 -12.71
CA PHE A 148 11.58 -4.39 -12.85
C PHE A 148 12.49 -3.57 -13.76
N THR A 149 13.77 -3.84 -13.68
CA THR A 149 14.79 -3.27 -14.55
C THR A 149 15.29 -4.33 -15.55
N ASN A 150 15.91 -3.89 -16.64
CA ASN A 150 16.41 -4.78 -17.70
C ASN A 150 17.76 -5.45 -17.36
N ASP A 151 18.25 -5.34 -16.11
CA ASP A 151 19.45 -6.09 -15.74
C ASP A 151 19.15 -7.57 -15.51
N SER A 152 20.13 -8.43 -15.81
CA SER A 152 19.97 -9.88 -15.80
C SER A 152 19.63 -10.46 -14.44
N PHE A 153 20.09 -9.80 -13.35
CA PHE A 153 19.84 -10.26 -12.00
C PHE A 153 18.40 -9.98 -11.58
N ASP A 154 17.90 -8.79 -11.90
CA ASP A 154 16.52 -8.40 -11.63
C ASP A 154 15.54 -9.25 -12.47
N LEU A 155 15.85 -9.50 -13.73
CA LEU A 155 15.04 -10.38 -14.60
C LEU A 155 14.96 -11.80 -14.03
N LYS A 156 16.05 -12.35 -13.50
CA LYS A 156 16.06 -13.66 -12.84
C LYS A 156 15.14 -13.66 -11.61
N ASN A 157 15.25 -12.64 -10.76
CA ASN A 157 14.43 -12.50 -9.55
C ASN A 157 12.95 -12.30 -9.90
N THR A 158 12.68 -11.48 -10.92
CA THR A 158 11.33 -11.28 -11.48
C THR A 158 10.71 -12.61 -11.91
N LYS A 159 11.44 -13.42 -12.67
CA LYS A 159 10.96 -14.75 -13.10
C LYS A 159 10.62 -15.64 -11.90
N SER A 160 11.49 -15.69 -10.90
CA SER A 160 11.25 -16.47 -9.67
C SER A 160 10.01 -15.98 -8.93
N PHE A 161 9.85 -14.65 -8.77
CA PHE A 161 8.69 -14.06 -8.13
C PHE A 161 7.38 -14.36 -8.84
N LEU A 162 7.35 -14.22 -10.18
CA LEU A 162 6.18 -14.55 -10.99
C LEU A 162 5.82 -16.05 -10.90
N THR A 163 6.81 -16.93 -10.80
CA THR A 163 6.57 -18.36 -10.56
C THR A 163 5.90 -18.58 -9.20
N ILE A 164 6.40 -17.93 -8.14
CA ILE A 164 5.81 -18.01 -6.78
C ILE A 164 4.35 -17.52 -6.80
N LEU A 165 4.07 -16.38 -7.45
CA LEU A 165 2.70 -15.88 -7.55
C LEU A 165 1.79 -16.85 -8.30
N LYS A 166 2.26 -17.43 -9.40
CA LYS A 166 1.50 -18.43 -10.18
C LYS A 166 1.19 -19.67 -9.34
N ASP A 167 2.18 -20.19 -8.62
CA ASP A 167 2.02 -21.36 -7.75
C ASP A 167 1.08 -21.07 -6.56
N ALA A 168 1.01 -19.82 -6.11
CA ALA A 168 0.06 -19.36 -5.10
C ALA A 168 -1.35 -19.07 -5.65
N GLY A 169 -1.61 -19.30 -6.93
CA GLY A 169 -2.94 -19.16 -7.55
C GLY A 169 -3.22 -17.81 -8.23
N PHE A 170 -2.24 -16.90 -8.30
CA PHE A 170 -2.35 -15.66 -9.07
C PHE A 170 -2.19 -15.99 -10.58
N ASN A 171 -3.30 -16.30 -11.26
CA ASN A 171 -3.29 -16.84 -12.63
C ASN A 171 -3.67 -15.82 -13.73
N ASN A 172 -3.70 -14.50 -13.43
CA ASN A 172 -4.10 -13.47 -14.39
C ASN A 172 -2.97 -12.50 -14.72
#